data_d61b34fd24b89a385b3d7f3c2666b1ee
#
_entry.id   d61b34fd24b89a385b3d7f3c2666b1ee
#
_cell.length_a   1.000
_cell.length_b   1.000
_cell.length_c   1.000
_cell.angle_alpha   90.00
_cell.angle_beta   90.00
_cell.angle_gamma   90.00
#
_symmetry.space_group_name_H-M   'P 1'
#
loop_
_entity.id
_entity.type
_entity.pdbx_description
1 polymer ?
#
loop_
_entity_poly.entity_id
_entity_poly.type
_entity_poly.pdbx_seq_one_letter_code
_entity_poly.pdbx_strand_id
1 'polypeptide(L)'
;LISELYKIYVKYHPKETFDRFYFWGEMLISDFDMIDKYLVDASMLLRNIEDIKEIEADVSYLTPEQEHILSFWGSFGPSESLSEQKQRFLKVWRSLPTIYNEFRSSLFALGIGYPGMIYRQTAERIKRGEDIALPDKRYVIAGFNALSKSEEILFNYLNNSNNGCEFYWDYDRYYVDNREHEAGAFLRSNLSIYPSSDSLTNDNF
;
A
#
# COMPACT_ATOMS: atom_id res chain seq x y z
N LEU A 1 4.61 10.15 -12.57
CA LEU A 1 4.98 8.95 -11.80
C LEU A 1 5.36 7.81 -12.74
N ILE A 2 4.45 7.34 -13.61
CA ILE A 2 4.68 6.15 -14.44
C ILE A 2 5.88 6.28 -15.39
N SER A 3 6.05 7.44 -16.01
CA SER A 3 7.21 7.69 -16.88
C SER A 3 8.55 7.65 -16.12
N GLU A 4 8.55 8.08 -14.86
CA GLU A 4 9.73 8.02 -14.01
C GLU A 4 10.02 6.58 -13.57
N LEU A 5 8.99 5.82 -13.20
CA LEU A 5 9.14 4.41 -12.91
C LEU A 5 9.65 3.63 -14.14
N TYR A 6 9.14 3.93 -15.33
CA TYR A 6 9.60 3.30 -16.57
C TYR A 6 11.09 3.55 -16.84
N LYS A 7 11.58 4.79 -16.67
CA LYS A 7 13.01 5.10 -16.85
C LYS A 7 13.91 4.25 -15.95
N ILE A 8 13.45 3.95 -14.75
CA ILE A 8 14.18 3.10 -13.81
C ILE A 8 14.05 1.63 -14.21
N TYR A 9 12.83 1.19 -14.52
CA TYR A 9 12.54 -0.18 -14.90
C TYR A 9 13.36 -0.67 -16.10
N VAL A 10 13.50 0.13 -17.15
CA VAL A 10 14.26 -0.23 -18.35
C VAL A 10 15.76 -0.41 -18.13
N LYS A 11 16.32 0.12 -17.04
CA LYS A 11 17.73 -0.16 -16.70
C LYS A 11 17.94 -1.66 -16.40
N TYR A 12 16.95 -2.31 -15.83
CA TYR A 12 16.95 -3.73 -15.46
C TYR A 12 16.32 -4.61 -16.54
N HIS A 13 15.40 -4.04 -17.32
CA HIS A 13 14.62 -4.72 -18.36
C HIS A 13 14.63 -3.94 -19.68
N PRO A 14 15.78 -3.86 -20.38
CA PRO A 14 15.99 -2.93 -21.51
C PRO A 14 15.19 -3.30 -22.77
N LYS A 15 14.57 -4.49 -22.81
CA LYS A 15 13.72 -4.90 -23.95
C LYS A 15 12.26 -4.50 -23.80
N GLU A 16 11.89 -3.94 -22.63
CA GLU A 16 10.51 -3.54 -22.37
C GLU A 16 10.19 -2.22 -23.04
N THR A 17 9.01 -2.14 -23.66
CA THR A 17 8.51 -0.89 -24.26
C THR A 17 7.57 -0.18 -23.31
N PHE A 18 7.42 1.15 -23.45
CA PHE A 18 6.56 1.94 -22.58
C PHE A 18 5.09 1.49 -22.63
N ASP A 19 4.58 1.19 -23.81
CA ASP A 19 3.19 0.77 -24.00
C ASP A 19 2.86 -0.54 -23.27
N ARG A 20 3.80 -1.48 -23.28
CA ARG A 20 3.64 -2.75 -22.56
C ARG A 20 3.81 -2.58 -21.06
N PHE A 21 4.74 -1.72 -20.67
CA PHE A 21 5.00 -1.42 -19.27
C PHE A 21 3.85 -0.67 -18.60
N TYR A 22 3.07 0.11 -19.35
CA TYR A 22 2.12 1.09 -18.78
C TYR A 22 1.20 0.47 -17.73
N PHE A 23 0.45 -0.56 -18.08
CA PHE A 23 -0.48 -1.24 -17.14
C PHE A 23 0.25 -1.88 -15.96
N TRP A 24 1.37 -2.52 -16.22
CA TRP A 24 2.20 -3.10 -15.19
C TRP A 24 2.77 -2.02 -14.26
N GLY A 25 3.19 -0.92 -14.80
CA GLY A 25 3.70 0.22 -14.05
C GLY A 25 2.64 0.85 -13.13
N GLU A 26 1.40 0.93 -13.57
CA GLU A 26 0.29 1.39 -12.71
C GLU A 26 0.05 0.43 -11.55
N MET A 27 0.07 -0.87 -11.79
CA MET A 27 -0.04 -1.88 -10.73
C MET A 27 1.12 -1.77 -9.74
N LEU A 28 2.36 -1.66 -10.22
CA LEU A 28 3.52 -1.49 -9.34
C LEU A 28 3.44 -0.23 -8.48
N ILE A 29 2.97 0.89 -9.02
CA ILE A 29 2.77 2.11 -8.25
C ILE A 29 1.72 1.90 -7.16
N SER A 30 0.64 1.20 -7.49
CA SER A 30 -0.40 0.84 -6.52
C SER A 30 0.13 -0.06 -5.41
N ASP A 31 0.92 -1.08 -5.75
CA ASP A 31 1.55 -1.98 -4.77
C ASP A 31 2.55 -1.24 -3.88
N PHE A 32 3.37 -0.37 -4.47
CA PHE A 32 4.31 0.47 -3.72
C PHE A 32 3.60 1.44 -2.79
N ASP A 33 2.46 1.99 -3.23
CA ASP A 33 1.58 2.83 -2.41
C ASP A 33 1.06 2.07 -1.18
N MET A 34 0.61 0.84 -1.36
CA MET A 34 0.16 -0.02 -0.27
C MET A 34 1.31 -0.42 0.67
N ILE A 35 2.45 -0.84 0.14
CA ILE A 35 3.66 -1.15 0.94
C ILE A 35 4.02 0.04 1.84
N ASP A 36 3.95 1.25 1.30
CA ASP A 36 4.28 2.46 2.04
C ASP A 36 3.21 2.84 3.07
N LYS A 37 1.92 2.77 2.73
CA LYS A 37 0.82 3.02 3.67
C LYS A 37 0.85 2.11 4.89
N TYR A 38 1.17 0.83 4.67
CA TYR A 38 1.24 -0.15 5.75
C TYR A 38 2.63 -0.23 6.42
N LEU A 39 3.60 0.59 5.99
CA LEU A 39 4.96 0.64 6.52
C LEU A 39 5.68 -0.72 6.45
N VAL A 40 5.36 -1.52 5.46
CA VAL A 40 5.98 -2.82 5.24
C VAL A 40 7.41 -2.66 4.74
N ASP A 41 8.30 -3.55 5.16
CA ASP A 41 9.64 -3.65 4.55
C ASP A 41 9.52 -4.30 3.17
N ALA A 42 9.70 -3.48 2.13
CA ALA A 42 9.56 -3.94 0.74
C ALA A 42 10.57 -5.02 0.39
N SER A 43 11.80 -4.95 0.94
CA SER A 43 12.85 -5.93 0.64
C SER A 43 12.52 -7.30 1.23
N MET A 44 11.98 -7.32 2.46
CA MET A 44 11.53 -8.56 3.10
C MET A 44 10.29 -9.14 2.41
N LEU A 45 9.29 -8.29 2.13
CA LEU A 45 8.05 -8.72 1.48
C LEU A 45 8.33 -9.35 0.12
N LEU A 46 9.07 -8.64 -0.73
CA LEU A 46 9.33 -9.08 -2.10
C LEU A 46 10.24 -10.32 -2.14
N ARG A 47 11.16 -10.47 -1.18
CA ARG A 47 11.95 -11.69 -1.03
C ARG A 47 11.08 -12.87 -0.60
N ASN A 48 10.23 -12.69 0.40
CA ASN A 48 9.36 -13.76 0.87
C ASN A 48 8.42 -14.26 -0.23
N ILE A 49 7.92 -13.37 -1.08
CA ILE A 49 7.10 -13.74 -2.24
C ILE A 49 7.95 -14.53 -3.27
N GLU A 50 9.19 -14.12 -3.51
CA GLU A 50 10.12 -14.85 -4.39
C GLU A 50 10.34 -16.28 -3.87
N ASP A 51 10.68 -16.42 -2.58
CA ASP A 51 10.92 -17.71 -1.94
C ASP A 51 9.70 -18.64 -2.03
N ILE A 52 8.49 -18.11 -1.79
CA ILE A 52 7.23 -18.84 -1.94
C ILE A 52 7.06 -19.30 -3.40
N LYS A 53 7.29 -18.42 -4.36
CA LYS A 53 7.15 -18.74 -5.79
C LYS A 53 8.21 -19.72 -6.31
N GLU A 54 9.37 -19.76 -5.70
CA GLU A 54 10.38 -20.78 -5.98
C GLU A 54 9.96 -22.16 -5.45
N ILE A 55 9.36 -22.21 -4.26
CA ILE A 55 8.86 -23.44 -3.63
C ILE A 55 7.61 -23.95 -4.36
N GLU A 56 6.70 -23.07 -4.72
CA GLU A 56 5.49 -23.41 -5.47
C GLU A 56 5.82 -23.66 -6.95
N ALA A 57 6.33 -24.85 -7.26
CA ALA A 57 6.61 -25.26 -8.64
C ALA A 57 5.35 -25.43 -9.51
N ASP A 58 4.15 -25.35 -8.92
CA ASP A 58 2.85 -25.56 -9.56
C ASP A 58 2.10 -24.25 -9.66
N VAL A 59 1.73 -23.84 -10.86
CA VAL A 59 0.99 -22.58 -11.15
C VAL A 59 -0.53 -22.70 -10.94
N SER A 60 -1.01 -23.83 -10.40
CA SER A 60 -2.44 -24.16 -10.33
C SER A 60 -3.26 -23.36 -9.31
N TYR A 61 -2.65 -22.52 -8.48
CA TYR A 61 -3.36 -21.70 -7.46
C TYR A 61 -3.26 -20.19 -7.69
N LEU A 62 -2.89 -19.76 -8.87
CA LEU A 62 -2.91 -18.35 -9.18
C LEU A 62 -4.37 -17.87 -9.25
N THR A 63 -4.63 -16.72 -8.65
CA THR A 63 -5.93 -16.07 -8.86
C THR A 63 -6.07 -15.62 -10.32
N PRO A 64 -7.29 -15.41 -10.82
CA PRO A 64 -7.51 -14.90 -12.19
C PRO A 64 -6.71 -13.63 -12.51
N GLU A 65 -6.50 -12.76 -11.51
CA GLU A 65 -5.70 -11.55 -11.66
C GLU A 65 -4.20 -11.89 -11.80
N GLN A 66 -3.74 -12.89 -11.07
CA GLN A 66 -2.36 -13.38 -11.16
C GLN A 66 -2.12 -14.16 -12.46
N GLU A 67 -3.12 -14.89 -12.96
CA GLU A 67 -3.09 -15.50 -14.29
C GLU A 67 -3.03 -14.42 -15.39
N HIS A 68 -3.71 -13.30 -15.22
CA HIS A 68 -3.59 -12.16 -16.12
C HIS A 68 -2.17 -11.58 -16.14
N ILE A 69 -1.51 -11.50 -14.99
CA ILE A 69 -0.11 -11.09 -14.90
C ILE A 69 0.79 -12.11 -15.61
N LEU A 70 0.58 -13.41 -15.40
CA LEU A 70 1.33 -14.46 -16.10
C LEU A 70 1.02 -14.48 -17.60
N SER A 71 -0.22 -14.28 -18.02
CA SER A 71 -0.59 -14.19 -19.44
C SER A 71 0.00 -12.95 -20.10
N PHE A 72 0.05 -11.84 -19.38
CA PHE A 72 0.77 -10.64 -19.81
C PHE A 72 2.25 -10.96 -20.03
N TRP A 73 2.90 -11.65 -19.09
CA TRP A 73 4.29 -12.09 -19.25
C TRP A 73 4.46 -13.21 -20.27
N GLY A 74 3.46 -14.08 -20.46
CA GLY A 74 3.44 -15.15 -21.46
C GLY A 74 3.20 -14.65 -22.89
N SER A 75 2.64 -13.45 -23.09
CA SER A 75 2.42 -12.86 -24.41
C SER A 75 3.72 -12.35 -25.08
N PHE A 76 4.87 -12.48 -24.42
CA PHE A 76 6.17 -12.02 -24.91
C PHE A 76 6.88 -12.96 -25.90
N GLY A 77 6.29 -14.12 -26.22
CA GLY A 77 6.84 -14.98 -27.27
C GLY A 77 5.99 -16.23 -27.53
N PRO A 78 5.75 -16.59 -28.77
CA PRO A 78 4.85 -17.69 -29.12
C PRO A 78 5.40 -19.10 -28.90
N SER A 79 6.56 -19.28 -28.25
CA SER A 79 7.21 -20.60 -28.17
C SER A 79 8.11 -20.82 -26.94
N GLU A 80 7.90 -20.08 -25.84
CA GLU A 80 8.76 -20.29 -24.67
C GLU A 80 8.23 -21.40 -23.77
N SER A 81 9.16 -22.21 -23.25
CA SER A 81 8.84 -23.24 -22.26
C SER A 81 8.39 -22.61 -20.94
N LEU A 82 7.54 -23.31 -20.18
CA LEU A 82 7.08 -22.87 -18.85
C LEU A 82 8.26 -22.49 -17.92
N SER A 83 9.41 -23.13 -18.10
CA SER A 83 10.64 -22.84 -17.33
C SER A 83 11.26 -21.49 -17.68
N GLU A 84 11.19 -21.04 -18.94
CA GLU A 84 11.72 -19.75 -19.36
C GLU A 84 10.83 -18.60 -18.91
N GLN A 85 9.51 -18.79 -18.98
CA GLN A 85 8.53 -17.81 -18.43
C GLN A 85 8.72 -17.62 -16.93
N LYS A 86 8.92 -18.72 -16.19
CA LYS A 86 9.19 -18.68 -14.74
C LYS A 86 10.50 -17.92 -14.45
N GLN A 87 11.56 -18.19 -15.20
CA GLN A 87 12.84 -17.47 -15.01
C GLN A 87 12.71 -15.97 -15.28
N ARG A 88 11.96 -15.57 -16.30
CA ARG A 88 11.68 -14.13 -16.56
C ARG A 88 10.90 -13.49 -15.44
N PHE A 89 9.86 -14.16 -14.94
CA PHE A 89 9.07 -13.70 -13.83
C PHE A 89 9.94 -13.49 -12.58
N LEU A 90 10.71 -14.48 -12.19
CA LEU A 90 11.63 -14.39 -11.05
C LEU A 90 12.68 -13.27 -11.24
N LYS A 91 13.18 -13.08 -12.46
CA LYS A 91 14.10 -11.98 -12.76
C LYS A 91 13.48 -10.61 -12.50
N VAL A 92 12.20 -10.43 -12.83
CA VAL A 92 11.48 -9.18 -12.53
C VAL A 92 11.35 -9.02 -11.02
N TRP A 93 10.85 -10.04 -10.32
CA TRP A 93 10.68 -9.99 -8.86
C TRP A 93 11.98 -9.66 -8.12
N ARG A 94 13.10 -10.24 -8.51
CA ARG A 94 14.43 -9.93 -7.95
C ARG A 94 14.86 -8.49 -8.14
N SER A 95 14.40 -7.84 -9.18
CA SER A 95 14.72 -6.43 -9.44
C SER A 95 13.81 -5.45 -8.69
N LEU A 96 12.60 -5.87 -8.27
CA LEU A 96 11.60 -4.99 -7.70
C LEU A 96 12.07 -4.25 -6.43
N PRO A 97 12.79 -4.86 -5.47
CA PRO A 97 13.29 -4.13 -4.30
C PRO A 97 14.21 -2.97 -4.68
N THR A 98 15.07 -3.18 -5.68
CA THR A 98 15.98 -2.12 -6.16
C THR A 98 15.22 -1.05 -6.92
N ILE A 99 14.28 -1.45 -7.80
CA ILE A 99 13.42 -0.53 -8.54
C ILE A 99 12.59 0.34 -7.58
N TYR A 100 11.99 -0.25 -6.54
CA TYR A 100 11.24 0.46 -5.51
C TYR A 100 12.09 1.53 -4.83
N ASN A 101 13.31 1.17 -4.39
CA ASN A 101 14.20 2.10 -3.70
C ASN A 101 14.69 3.24 -4.63
N GLU A 102 15.08 2.91 -5.87
CA GLU A 102 15.48 3.92 -6.86
C GLU A 102 14.31 4.84 -7.20
N PHE A 103 13.12 4.30 -7.36
CA PHE A 103 11.93 5.08 -7.69
C PHE A 103 11.60 6.08 -6.58
N ARG A 104 11.55 5.64 -5.33
CA ARG A 104 11.33 6.54 -4.19
C ARG A 104 12.41 7.62 -4.11
N SER A 105 13.67 7.24 -4.30
CA SER A 105 14.79 8.19 -4.27
C SER A 105 14.69 9.23 -5.39
N SER A 106 14.31 8.81 -6.60
CA SER A 106 14.10 9.70 -7.74
C SER A 106 12.94 10.65 -7.49
N LEU A 107 11.80 10.15 -7.02
CA LEU A 107 10.64 11.00 -6.71
C LEU A 107 10.95 12.00 -5.59
N PHE A 108 11.68 11.57 -4.57
CA PHE A 108 12.12 12.46 -3.49
C PHE A 108 13.00 13.60 -4.02
N ALA A 109 13.96 13.29 -4.89
CA ALA A 109 14.82 14.29 -5.51
C ALA A 109 14.07 15.29 -6.40
N LEU A 110 12.94 14.85 -7.00
CA LEU A 110 12.05 15.69 -7.79
C LEU A 110 11.04 16.49 -6.94
N GLY A 111 11.01 16.29 -5.64
CA GLY A 111 10.04 16.94 -4.75
C GLY A 111 8.59 16.46 -4.95
N ILE A 112 8.39 15.27 -5.50
CA ILE A 112 7.07 14.66 -5.75
C ILE A 112 6.98 13.28 -5.09
N GLY A 113 5.75 12.76 -4.94
CA GLY A 113 5.52 11.43 -4.39
C GLY A 113 4.11 10.92 -4.69
N TYR A 114 3.91 9.62 -4.58
CA TYR A 114 2.58 9.03 -4.49
C TYR A 114 2.08 9.09 -3.02
N PRO A 115 0.78 8.96 -2.77
CA PRO A 115 0.22 9.15 -1.41
C PRO A 115 0.89 8.32 -0.33
N GLY A 116 1.08 7.01 -0.55
CA GLY A 116 1.71 6.13 0.43
C GLY A 116 3.14 6.52 0.79
N MET A 117 3.92 7.01 -0.18
CA MET A 117 5.27 7.53 0.08
C MET A 117 5.24 8.73 1.05
N ILE A 118 4.28 9.65 0.86
CA ILE A 118 4.08 10.81 1.74
C ILE A 118 3.63 10.33 3.13
N TYR A 119 2.70 9.37 3.19
CA TYR A 119 2.19 8.80 4.43
C TYR A 119 3.32 8.13 5.23
N ARG A 120 4.13 7.29 4.58
CA ARG A 120 5.30 6.67 5.21
C ARG A 120 6.25 7.71 5.76
N GLN A 121 6.62 8.70 4.95
CA GLN A 121 7.56 9.74 5.36
C GLN A 121 7.03 10.50 6.59
N THR A 122 5.75 10.86 6.61
CA THR A 122 5.11 11.52 7.75
C THR A 122 5.13 10.62 8.98
N ALA A 123 4.73 9.36 8.85
CA ALA A 123 4.71 8.40 9.95
C ALA A 123 6.12 8.13 10.51
N GLU A 124 7.13 8.05 9.67
CA GLU A 124 8.53 7.86 10.09
C GLU A 124 9.08 9.10 10.82
N ARG A 125 8.71 10.31 10.39
CA ARG A 125 9.06 11.55 11.10
C ARG A 125 8.42 11.59 12.48
N ILE A 126 7.15 11.25 12.59
CA ILE A 126 6.44 11.14 13.88
C ILE A 126 7.15 10.13 14.80
N LYS A 127 7.50 8.95 14.29
CA LYS A 127 8.20 7.90 15.05
C LYS A 127 9.58 8.36 15.58
N ARG A 128 10.27 9.22 14.83
CA ARG A 128 11.54 9.81 15.28
C ARG A 128 11.36 10.96 16.28
N GLY A 129 10.11 11.30 16.63
CA GLY A 129 9.82 12.42 17.53
C GLY A 129 10.04 13.79 16.89
N GLU A 130 10.08 13.85 15.55
CA GLU A 130 10.14 15.12 14.85
C GLU A 130 8.80 15.84 14.96
N ASP A 131 8.87 17.15 15.24
CA ASP A 131 7.66 17.97 15.20
C ASP A 131 7.15 18.09 13.77
N ILE A 132 5.88 17.73 13.60
CA ILE A 132 5.17 17.92 12.34
C ILE A 132 4.46 19.27 12.45
N ALA A 133 4.91 20.24 11.65
CA ALA A 133 4.30 21.57 11.60
C ALA A 133 2.86 21.48 11.11
N LEU A 134 1.95 21.13 12.01
CA LEU A 134 0.52 21.12 11.75
C LEU A 134 -0.05 22.52 12.05
N PRO A 135 -0.99 23.02 11.23
CA PRO A 135 -1.72 24.21 11.56
C PRO A 135 -2.37 24.09 12.94
N ASP A 136 -2.35 25.19 13.71
CA ASP A 136 -3.07 25.29 14.99
C ASP A 136 -4.59 25.33 14.73
N LYS A 137 -5.17 24.16 14.53
CA LYS A 137 -6.60 23.96 14.19
C LYS A 137 -7.12 22.73 14.91
N ARG A 138 -8.42 22.72 15.15
CA ARG A 138 -9.15 21.52 15.58
C ARG A 138 -9.22 20.53 14.42
N TYR A 139 -8.86 19.29 14.67
CA TYR A 139 -8.91 18.22 13.68
C TYR A 139 -10.14 17.35 13.90
N VAL A 140 -10.85 17.07 12.81
CA VAL A 140 -12.03 16.20 12.81
C VAL A 140 -11.76 15.06 11.83
N ILE A 141 -11.79 13.85 12.33
CA ILE A 141 -11.58 12.62 11.55
C ILE A 141 -12.94 11.92 11.41
N ALA A 142 -13.39 11.76 10.19
CA ALA A 142 -14.69 11.14 9.89
C ALA A 142 -14.62 10.24 8.66
N GLY A 143 -15.50 9.22 8.60
CA GLY A 143 -15.69 8.37 7.42
C GLY A 143 -14.62 7.29 7.19
N PHE A 144 -13.78 7.02 8.19
CA PHE A 144 -12.79 5.93 8.12
C PHE A 144 -13.38 4.62 8.63
N ASN A 145 -12.86 3.50 8.11
CA ASN A 145 -13.18 2.15 8.59
C ASN A 145 -11.89 1.40 8.91
N ALA A 146 -11.27 0.73 7.95
CA ALA A 146 -9.96 0.14 8.14
C ALA A 146 -8.87 1.21 8.02
N LEU A 147 -7.99 1.28 9.02
CA LEU A 147 -6.88 2.22 9.02
C LEU A 147 -5.60 1.53 8.52
N SER A 148 -4.86 2.22 7.68
CA SER A 148 -3.47 1.82 7.38
C SER A 148 -2.57 2.12 8.58
N LYS A 149 -1.41 1.49 8.61
CA LYS A 149 -0.44 1.71 9.71
C LYS A 149 0.06 3.14 9.82
N SER A 150 0.17 3.83 8.69
CA SER A 150 0.53 5.25 8.65
C SER A 150 -0.57 6.15 9.21
N GLU A 151 -1.84 5.85 8.93
CA GLU A 151 -2.99 6.58 9.48
C GLU A 151 -3.11 6.38 10.99
N GLU A 152 -2.94 5.16 11.49
CA GLU A 152 -2.91 4.91 12.94
C GLU A 152 -1.84 5.78 13.65
N ILE A 153 -0.64 5.89 13.08
CA ILE A 153 0.43 6.70 13.66
C ILE A 153 0.07 8.18 13.65
N LEU A 154 -0.48 8.66 12.53
CA LEU A 154 -0.91 10.05 12.41
C LEU A 154 -2.06 10.37 13.38
N PHE A 155 -3.06 9.49 13.47
CA PHE A 155 -4.21 9.70 14.36
C PHE A 155 -3.78 9.68 15.83
N ASN A 156 -2.89 8.78 16.22
CA ASN A 156 -2.30 8.79 17.56
C ASN A 156 -1.55 10.10 17.84
N TYR A 157 -0.79 10.58 16.87
CA TYR A 157 -0.07 11.85 16.99
C TYR A 157 -1.04 13.04 17.18
N LEU A 158 -2.09 13.11 16.35
CA LEU A 158 -3.12 14.15 16.44
C LEU A 158 -3.89 14.08 17.76
N ASN A 159 -4.28 12.89 18.19
CA ASN A 159 -5.05 12.67 19.42
C ASN A 159 -4.26 13.07 20.67
N ASN A 160 -2.94 12.95 20.64
CA ASN A 160 -2.04 13.35 21.71
C ASN A 160 -1.53 14.79 21.58
N SER A 161 -1.92 15.52 20.53
CA SER A 161 -1.52 16.90 20.34
C SER A 161 -2.36 17.84 21.23
N ASN A 162 -1.82 19.03 21.52
CA ASN A 162 -2.50 20.03 22.35
C ASN A 162 -3.81 20.56 21.75
N ASN A 163 -3.99 20.41 20.44
CA ASN A 163 -5.15 20.94 19.72
C ASN A 163 -6.37 20.02 19.78
N GLY A 164 -6.17 18.78 20.24
CA GLY A 164 -7.20 17.77 20.29
C GLY A 164 -7.63 17.26 18.91
N CYS A 165 -8.19 16.08 18.88
CA CYS A 165 -8.74 15.48 17.68
C CYS A 165 -10.09 14.86 18.00
N GLU A 166 -11.05 15.04 17.12
CA GLU A 166 -12.38 14.46 17.26
C GLU A 166 -12.56 13.37 16.22
N PHE A 167 -13.16 12.25 16.67
CA PHE A 167 -13.39 11.09 15.82
C PHE A 167 -14.89 10.85 15.67
N TYR A 168 -15.32 10.65 14.43
CA TYR A 168 -16.69 10.32 14.07
C TYR A 168 -16.67 9.07 13.20
N TRP A 169 -17.25 7.99 13.75
CA TRP A 169 -17.30 6.69 13.08
C TRP A 169 -18.73 6.44 12.60
N ASP A 170 -18.86 6.14 11.30
CA ASP A 170 -20.12 5.69 10.71
C ASP A 170 -20.16 4.15 10.74
N TYR A 171 -21.12 3.59 11.48
CA TYR A 171 -21.23 2.14 11.62
C TYR A 171 -22.65 1.68 11.98
N ASP A 172 -22.98 0.49 11.52
CA ASP A 172 -24.18 -0.21 11.93
C ASP A 172 -23.88 -1.03 13.21
N ARG A 173 -24.68 -0.82 14.25
CA ARG A 173 -24.59 -1.53 15.53
C ARG A 173 -24.71 -3.03 15.38
N TYR A 174 -25.47 -3.52 14.41
CA TYR A 174 -25.59 -4.94 14.13
C TYR A 174 -24.23 -5.61 13.93
N TYR A 175 -23.31 -4.95 13.21
CA TYR A 175 -21.96 -5.49 12.95
C TYR A 175 -20.99 -5.21 14.09
N VAL A 176 -21.11 -4.09 14.76
CA VAL A 176 -20.15 -3.70 15.82
C VAL A 176 -20.45 -4.43 17.13
N ASP A 177 -21.73 -4.59 17.51
CA ASP A 177 -22.12 -5.25 18.74
C ASP A 177 -21.95 -6.78 18.66
N ASN A 178 -22.01 -7.34 17.47
CA ASN A 178 -21.76 -8.77 17.24
C ASN A 178 -20.26 -9.04 17.10
N ARG A 179 -19.63 -9.53 18.16
CA ARG A 179 -18.18 -9.80 18.20
C ARG A 179 -17.72 -10.90 17.25
N GLU A 180 -18.59 -11.79 16.84
CA GLU A 180 -18.27 -12.87 15.90
C GLU A 180 -18.34 -12.40 14.43
N HIS A 181 -18.92 -11.23 14.18
CA HIS A 181 -19.05 -10.72 12.83
C HIS A 181 -17.81 -9.96 12.39
N GLU A 182 -17.12 -10.46 11.35
CA GLU A 182 -15.85 -9.89 10.86
C GLU A 182 -16.01 -8.45 10.35
N ALA A 183 -17.15 -8.09 9.73
CA ALA A 183 -17.40 -6.75 9.19
C ALA A 183 -17.27 -5.63 10.24
N GLY A 184 -17.49 -5.92 11.53
CA GLY A 184 -17.31 -4.96 12.62
C GLY A 184 -15.90 -4.90 13.21
N ALA A 185 -14.97 -5.77 12.79
CA ALA A 185 -13.69 -5.95 13.48
C ALA A 185 -12.84 -4.68 13.51
N PHE A 186 -12.69 -3.99 12.38
CA PHE A 186 -11.91 -2.75 12.30
C PHE A 186 -12.52 -1.64 13.14
N LEU A 187 -13.84 -1.44 13.04
CA LEU A 187 -14.55 -0.41 13.80
C LEU A 187 -14.53 -0.67 15.30
N ARG A 188 -14.67 -1.94 15.74
CA ARG A 188 -14.50 -2.29 17.16
C ARG A 188 -13.11 -1.90 17.67
N SER A 189 -12.08 -2.18 16.89
CA SER A 189 -10.71 -1.79 17.23
C SER A 189 -10.56 -0.27 17.29
N ASN A 190 -11.03 0.43 16.27
CA ASN A 190 -10.95 1.89 16.19
C ASN A 190 -11.70 2.56 17.34
N LEU A 191 -12.94 2.15 17.62
CA LEU A 191 -13.75 2.68 18.71
C LEU A 191 -13.11 2.47 20.11
N SER A 192 -12.33 1.40 20.28
CA SER A 192 -11.62 1.14 21.52
C SER A 192 -10.41 2.09 21.72
N ILE A 193 -9.78 2.54 20.63
CA ILE A 193 -8.58 3.38 20.66
C ILE A 193 -8.97 4.86 20.55
N TYR A 194 -9.93 5.16 19.67
CA TYR A 194 -10.43 6.50 19.37
C TYR A 194 -11.96 6.52 19.58
N PRO A 195 -12.44 6.71 20.81
CA PRO A 195 -13.88 6.80 21.06
C PRO A 195 -14.54 7.90 20.22
N SER A 196 -15.75 7.66 19.76
CA SER A 196 -16.52 8.70 19.05
C SER A 196 -16.77 9.89 19.96
N SER A 197 -16.55 11.10 19.44
CA SER A 197 -16.72 12.33 20.21
C SER A 197 -18.20 12.62 20.49
N ASP A 198 -19.09 12.21 19.56
CA ASP A 198 -20.55 12.21 19.75
C ASP A 198 -21.15 10.97 19.07
N SER A 199 -22.24 10.45 19.63
CA SER A 199 -23.06 9.50 18.89
C SER A 199 -23.90 10.29 17.88
N LEU A 200 -23.62 10.13 16.59
CA LEU A 200 -24.57 10.53 15.56
C LEU A 200 -25.81 9.64 15.76
N THR A 201 -26.81 10.18 16.43
CA THR A 201 -28.11 9.53 16.60
C THR A 201 -29.02 9.90 15.42
N ASN A 202 -30.03 9.06 15.15
CA ASN A 202 -31.04 9.34 14.12
C ASN A 202 -31.74 10.70 14.29
N ASP A 203 -31.59 11.34 15.45
CA ASP A 203 -32.14 12.68 15.75
C ASP A 203 -31.30 13.81 15.15
N ASN A 204 -30.19 13.53 14.52
CA ASN A 204 -29.30 14.50 13.87
C ASN A 204 -29.50 14.58 12.34
N PHE A 205 -30.49 13.86 11.78
CA PHE A 205 -30.82 13.87 10.34
C PHE A 205 -32.28 14.27 10.10
#